data_3928b1ae9bc3f9d1f808ec4199114c73
#
_entry.id   3928b1ae9bc3f9d1f808ec4199114c73
#
_cell.length_a   1.000
_cell.length_b   1.000
_cell.length_c   1.000
_cell.angle_alpha   90.00
_cell.angle_beta   90.00
_cell.angle_gamma   90.00
#
_symmetry.space_group_name_H-M   'P 1'
#
loop_
_entity.id
_entity.type
_entity.pdbx_description
1 polymer ?
#
loop_
_entity_poly.entity_id
_entity_poly.type
_entity_poly.pdbx_seq_one_letter_code
_entity_poly.pdbx_strand_id
1 'polypeptide(L)'
;MLYLRKYAPELWDEKCELDAVSISDLKTNDNDISVWQVANDESNIGDIALAIALTRDRIQDFYAVVLKDEDIFTKELQMNPLPGETKYENLRNEHNNIKVPTFWEIGYLAEYMHKQMSNDDNVKYFTERFLKEQLYQAVKNNKISQEDIRDKK
;
A
#
# COMPACT_ATOMS: atom_id res chain seq x y z
N MET A 1 13.04 -5.71 -5.08
CA MET A 1 12.32 -4.90 -4.08
C MET A 1 10.83 -5.22 -4.10
N LEU A 2 10.22 -5.23 -2.93
CA LEU A 2 8.79 -5.47 -2.78
C LEU A 2 8.08 -4.18 -2.42
N TYR A 3 6.83 -4.07 -2.84
CA TYR A 3 5.97 -2.93 -2.53
C TYR A 3 4.60 -3.41 -2.06
N LEU A 4 4.01 -2.70 -1.12
CA LEU A 4 2.64 -2.92 -0.69
C LEU A 4 1.72 -1.90 -1.35
N ARG A 5 0.64 -2.39 -1.92
CA ARG A 5 -0.47 -1.57 -2.41
C ARG A 5 -1.73 -1.92 -1.64
N LYS A 6 -2.27 -0.97 -0.91
CA LYS A 6 -3.58 -1.10 -0.27
C LYS A 6 -4.66 -1.20 -1.34
N TYR A 7 -5.63 -2.10 -1.15
CA TYR A 7 -6.74 -2.25 -2.08
C TYR A 7 -8.05 -2.52 -1.35
N ALA A 8 -9.16 -2.25 -2.02
CA ALA A 8 -10.51 -2.50 -1.53
C ALA A 8 -11.01 -3.86 -2.06
N PRO A 9 -11.02 -4.91 -1.24
CA PRO A 9 -11.29 -6.28 -1.73
C PRO A 9 -12.66 -6.43 -2.39
N GLU A 10 -13.64 -5.64 -1.98
CA GLU A 10 -14.99 -5.66 -2.56
C GLU A 10 -15.05 -5.20 -4.01
N LEU A 11 -14.01 -4.49 -4.49
CA LEU A 11 -13.93 -4.03 -5.87
C LEU A 11 -13.22 -5.01 -6.79
N TRP A 12 -12.61 -6.06 -6.24
CA TRP A 12 -11.88 -7.09 -6.98
C TRP A 12 -12.63 -8.40 -6.89
N ASP A 13 -13.21 -8.83 -8.02
CA ASP A 13 -14.03 -10.04 -8.05
C ASP A 13 -13.19 -11.30 -7.81
N GLU A 14 -13.63 -12.15 -6.87
CA GLU A 14 -13.02 -13.45 -6.60
C GLU A 14 -13.10 -14.40 -7.80
N LYS A 15 -13.99 -14.13 -8.76
CA LYS A 15 -14.20 -14.97 -9.95
C LYS A 15 -13.18 -14.78 -11.06
N CYS A 16 -12.09 -14.07 -10.76
CA CYS A 16 -10.93 -13.99 -11.65
C CYS A 16 -11.13 -13.18 -12.93
N GLU A 17 -12.12 -12.31 -13.01
CA GLU A 17 -12.27 -11.40 -14.14
C GLU A 17 -12.05 -9.96 -13.72
N LEU A 18 -11.19 -9.25 -14.47
CA LEU A 18 -11.05 -7.82 -14.33
C LEU A 18 -12.20 -7.10 -15.00
N ASP A 19 -12.80 -6.17 -14.31
CA ASP A 19 -13.87 -5.36 -14.85
C ASP A 19 -13.68 -3.89 -14.52
N ALA A 20 -14.60 -3.05 -14.95
CA ALA A 20 -14.55 -1.61 -14.69
C ALA A 20 -14.61 -1.29 -13.18
N VAL A 21 -15.24 -2.13 -12.39
CA VAL A 21 -15.33 -1.96 -10.93
C VAL A 21 -13.96 -2.15 -10.28
N SER A 22 -13.21 -3.20 -10.69
CA SER A 22 -11.84 -3.42 -10.21
C SER A 22 -10.95 -2.22 -10.52
N ILE A 23 -11.02 -1.71 -11.74
CA ILE A 23 -10.22 -0.56 -12.17
C ILE A 23 -10.56 0.69 -11.36
N SER A 24 -11.78 0.80 -10.84
CA SER A 24 -12.18 1.94 -10.00
C SER A 24 -11.40 2.04 -8.69
N ASP A 25 -10.79 0.94 -8.21
CA ASP A 25 -9.90 0.96 -7.06
C ASP A 25 -8.57 1.68 -7.35
N LEU A 26 -8.21 1.84 -8.62
CA LEU A 26 -7.02 2.52 -9.07
C LEU A 26 -7.29 4.00 -9.39
N LYS A 27 -8.11 4.64 -8.57
CA LYS A 27 -8.34 6.09 -8.69
C LYS A 27 -7.05 6.84 -8.42
N THR A 28 -6.75 7.76 -9.30
CA THR A 28 -5.52 8.53 -9.21
C THR A 28 -5.81 10.03 -9.08
N ASN A 29 -4.99 10.69 -8.28
CA ASN A 29 -4.77 12.12 -8.39
C ASN A 29 -3.44 12.27 -9.13
N ASP A 30 -3.41 13.11 -10.17
CA ASP A 30 -2.19 13.37 -10.96
C ASP A 30 -1.59 12.12 -11.64
N ASN A 31 -2.42 11.10 -11.94
CA ASN A 31 -2.01 9.87 -12.61
C ASN A 31 -0.97 9.04 -11.83
N ASP A 32 -1.04 9.09 -10.52
CA ASP A 32 -0.12 8.36 -9.63
C ASP A 32 -0.86 7.34 -8.79
N ILE A 33 -0.26 6.16 -8.65
CA ILE A 33 -0.74 5.11 -7.75
C ILE A 33 0.26 4.93 -6.62
N SER A 34 -0.20 5.11 -5.41
CA SER A 34 0.60 5.05 -4.19
C SER A 34 0.98 3.61 -3.83
N VAL A 35 2.27 3.37 -3.61
CA VAL A 35 2.80 2.10 -3.11
C VAL A 35 3.86 2.38 -2.04
N TRP A 36 4.14 1.38 -1.20
CA TRP A 36 5.10 1.50 -0.12
C TRP A 36 6.13 0.38 -0.20
N GLN A 37 7.40 0.75 -0.20
CA GLN A 37 8.50 -0.21 -0.27
C GLN A 37 8.60 -1.03 1.02
N VAL A 38 8.79 -2.32 0.86
CA VAL A 38 8.96 -3.28 1.95
C VAL A 38 10.27 -4.04 1.73
N ALA A 39 10.93 -4.42 2.81
CA ALA A 39 12.13 -5.26 2.71
C ALA A 39 11.82 -6.59 2.00
N ASN A 40 12.78 -7.10 1.23
CA ASN A 40 12.58 -8.32 0.43
C ASN A 40 12.20 -9.55 1.27
N ASP A 41 12.64 -9.60 2.53
CA ASP A 41 12.28 -10.65 3.47
C ASP A 41 11.00 -10.35 4.26
N GLU A 42 10.32 -9.26 3.94
CA GLU A 42 9.12 -8.77 4.62
C GLU A 42 9.32 -8.46 6.12
N SER A 43 10.57 -8.33 6.57
CA SER A 43 10.89 -8.14 8.01
C SER A 43 10.29 -6.86 8.60
N ASN A 44 10.09 -5.82 7.78
CA ASN A 44 9.54 -4.54 8.21
C ASN A 44 8.07 -4.33 7.80
N ILE A 45 7.40 -5.41 7.38
CA ILE A 45 6.03 -5.28 6.84
C ILE A 45 5.05 -4.70 7.87
N GLY A 46 5.22 -5.02 9.14
CA GLY A 46 4.38 -4.46 10.21
C GLY A 46 4.55 -2.95 10.36
N ASP A 47 5.78 -2.46 10.29
CA ASP A 47 6.05 -1.01 10.35
C ASP A 47 5.48 -0.30 9.13
N ILE A 48 5.64 -0.87 7.94
CA ILE A 48 5.10 -0.30 6.70
C ILE A 48 3.57 -0.30 6.72
N ALA A 49 2.95 -1.39 7.18
CA ALA A 49 1.49 -1.43 7.34
C ALA A 49 1.00 -0.34 8.29
N LEU A 50 1.70 -0.11 9.40
CA LEU A 50 1.39 0.97 10.31
C LEU A 50 1.53 2.35 9.64
N ALA A 51 2.59 2.55 8.86
CA ALA A 51 2.77 3.80 8.12
C ALA A 51 1.59 4.07 7.17
N ILE A 52 1.12 3.03 6.47
CA ILE A 52 -0.06 3.13 5.59
C ILE A 52 -1.30 3.48 6.42
N ALA A 53 -1.52 2.81 7.55
CA ALA A 53 -2.67 3.07 8.42
C ALA A 53 -2.66 4.50 8.95
N LEU A 54 -1.49 5.05 9.24
CA LEU A 54 -1.33 6.41 9.78
C LEU A 54 -1.37 7.52 8.71
N THR A 55 -1.67 7.18 7.47
CA THR A 55 -2.02 8.19 6.46
C THR A 55 -3.44 8.74 6.67
N ARG A 56 -4.22 8.10 7.53
CA ARG A 56 -5.60 8.46 7.85
C ARG A 56 -5.74 8.81 9.33
N ASP A 57 -6.84 9.46 9.68
CA ASP A 57 -7.11 9.89 11.05
C ASP A 57 -7.43 8.73 11.99
N ARG A 58 -7.94 7.63 11.45
CA ARG A 58 -8.27 6.44 12.23
C ARG A 58 -7.57 5.21 11.70
N ILE A 59 -7.10 4.38 12.63
CA ILE A 59 -6.58 3.06 12.29
C ILE A 59 -7.77 2.15 11.99
N GLN A 60 -7.75 1.54 10.80
CA GLN A 60 -8.78 0.62 10.32
C GLN A 60 -8.12 -0.60 9.71
N ASP A 61 -8.85 -1.72 9.69
CA ASP A 61 -8.43 -2.91 8.94
C ASP A 61 -8.20 -2.56 7.48
N PHE A 62 -7.21 -3.18 6.86
CA PHE A 62 -7.07 -3.06 5.41
C PHE A 62 -6.40 -4.27 4.78
N TYR A 63 -6.66 -4.45 3.49
CA TYR A 63 -5.99 -5.44 2.65
C TYR A 63 -4.93 -4.76 1.81
N ALA A 64 -3.83 -5.49 1.57
CA ALA A 64 -2.78 -5.04 0.67
C ALA A 64 -2.29 -6.21 -0.17
N VAL A 65 -1.81 -5.89 -1.36
CA VAL A 65 -1.18 -6.86 -2.25
C VAL A 65 0.29 -6.54 -2.38
N VAL A 66 1.12 -7.58 -2.44
CA VAL A 66 2.56 -7.45 -2.62
C VAL A 66 2.86 -7.39 -4.11
N LEU A 67 3.59 -6.36 -4.52
CA LEU A 67 4.04 -6.14 -5.89
C LEU A 67 5.56 -6.21 -5.94
N LYS A 68 6.11 -6.63 -7.08
CA LYS A 68 7.55 -6.71 -7.30
C LYS A 68 7.97 -5.67 -8.32
N ASP A 69 9.08 -4.97 -8.05
CA ASP A 69 9.59 -3.93 -8.94
C ASP A 69 9.95 -4.46 -10.32
N GLU A 70 10.58 -5.63 -10.39
CA GLU A 70 10.95 -6.26 -11.66
C GLU A 70 9.74 -6.49 -12.57
N ASP A 71 8.60 -6.89 -12.01
CA ASP A 71 7.37 -7.09 -12.78
C ASP A 71 6.78 -5.75 -13.26
N ILE A 72 6.87 -4.71 -12.43
CA ILE A 72 6.41 -3.36 -12.76
C ILE A 72 7.24 -2.81 -13.93
N PHE A 73 8.56 -2.94 -13.86
CA PHE A 73 9.45 -2.46 -14.92
C PHE A 73 9.31 -3.26 -16.21
N THR A 74 9.02 -4.56 -16.14
CA THR A 74 8.74 -5.39 -17.32
C THR A 74 7.52 -4.89 -18.09
N LYS A 75 6.54 -4.31 -17.38
CA LYS A 75 5.36 -3.68 -18.00
C LYS A 75 5.62 -2.23 -18.44
N GLU A 76 6.85 -1.77 -18.38
CA GLU A 76 7.25 -0.40 -18.73
C GLU A 76 6.58 0.68 -17.86
N LEU A 77 6.12 0.31 -16.67
CA LEU A 77 5.58 1.26 -15.73
C LEU A 77 6.71 1.99 -15.02
N GLN A 78 6.58 3.30 -14.87
CA GLN A 78 7.56 4.12 -14.17
C GLN A 78 7.18 4.28 -12.72
N MET A 79 8.19 4.32 -11.86
CA MET A 79 8.01 4.53 -10.43
C MET A 79 8.86 5.72 -9.98
N ASN A 80 8.23 6.66 -9.28
CA ASN A 80 8.90 7.83 -8.76
C ASN A 80 8.84 7.84 -7.24
N PRO A 81 10.00 7.96 -6.55
CA PRO A 81 10.00 8.20 -5.11
C PRO A 81 9.35 9.53 -4.79
N LEU A 82 8.45 9.53 -3.82
CA LEU A 82 7.82 10.74 -3.30
C LEU A 82 7.48 10.50 -1.83
N PRO A 83 7.94 11.37 -0.91
CA PRO A 83 7.61 11.17 0.51
C PRO A 83 6.11 11.06 0.73
N GLY A 84 5.70 10.07 1.53
CA GLY A 84 4.30 9.82 1.84
C GLY A 84 3.78 10.71 2.96
N GLU A 85 2.49 10.95 2.96
CA GLU A 85 1.82 11.71 4.01
C GLU A 85 1.39 10.78 5.14
N THR A 86 2.35 10.27 5.90
CA THR A 86 2.08 9.45 7.07
C THR A 86 2.57 10.13 8.34
N LYS A 87 1.87 9.88 9.45
CA LYS A 87 2.31 10.32 10.77
C LYS A 87 3.55 9.54 11.24
N TYR A 88 3.89 8.44 10.58
CA TYR A 88 5.13 7.69 10.82
C TYR A 88 6.27 8.34 10.02
N GLU A 89 6.81 9.43 10.53
CA GLU A 89 7.76 10.28 9.78
C GLU A 89 8.97 9.54 9.26
N ASN A 90 9.52 8.62 10.03
CA ASN A 90 10.73 7.88 9.66
C ASN A 90 10.53 7.00 8.41
N LEU A 91 9.29 6.71 8.05
CA LEU A 91 8.96 5.83 6.92
C LEU A 91 8.38 6.59 5.72
N ARG A 92 8.34 7.92 5.76
CA ARG A 92 7.81 8.71 4.63
C ARG A 92 8.55 8.44 3.32
N ASN A 93 9.85 8.19 3.39
CA ASN A 93 10.68 7.96 2.21
C ASN A 93 10.51 6.56 1.60
N GLU A 94 9.79 5.67 2.27
CA GLU A 94 9.46 4.36 1.71
C GLU A 94 8.29 4.43 0.71
N HIS A 95 7.63 5.58 0.62
CA HIS A 95 6.54 5.81 -0.31
C HIS A 95 7.06 6.06 -1.72
N ASN A 96 6.37 5.47 -2.70
CA ASN A 96 6.63 5.66 -4.13
C ASN A 96 5.31 5.80 -4.87
N ASN A 97 5.36 6.40 -6.05
CA ASN A 97 4.22 6.48 -6.95
C ASN A 97 4.51 5.70 -8.23
N ILE A 98 3.60 4.82 -8.62
CA ILE A 98 3.61 4.21 -9.94
C ILE A 98 2.88 5.17 -10.89
N LYS A 99 3.54 5.58 -11.98
CA LYS A 99 2.96 6.48 -12.97
C LYS A 99 2.02 5.72 -13.89
N VAL A 100 0.78 6.21 -13.99
CA VAL A 100 -0.26 5.62 -14.85
C VAL A 100 -0.92 6.71 -15.71
N PRO A 101 -0.16 7.35 -16.63
CA PRO A 101 -0.63 8.53 -17.35
C PRO A 101 -1.76 8.26 -18.34
N THR A 102 -1.95 7.00 -18.74
CA THR A 102 -3.01 6.63 -19.68
C THR A 102 -3.75 5.38 -19.21
N PHE A 103 -4.85 5.04 -19.89
CA PHE A 103 -5.61 3.83 -19.60
C PHE A 103 -4.79 2.54 -19.81
N TRP A 104 -3.76 2.58 -20.64
CA TRP A 104 -2.87 1.43 -20.87
C TRP A 104 -2.13 1.05 -19.61
N GLU A 105 -1.51 2.03 -18.95
CA GLU A 105 -0.75 1.77 -17.72
C GLU A 105 -1.68 1.34 -16.57
N ILE A 106 -2.86 1.96 -16.47
CA ILE A 106 -3.86 1.54 -15.47
C ILE A 106 -4.29 0.10 -15.72
N GLY A 107 -4.56 -0.26 -16.98
CA GLY A 107 -4.94 -1.61 -17.37
C GLY A 107 -3.86 -2.64 -17.06
N TYR A 108 -2.61 -2.34 -17.37
CA TYR A 108 -1.48 -3.22 -17.03
C TYR A 108 -1.32 -3.41 -15.54
N LEU A 109 -1.42 -2.32 -14.77
CA LEU A 109 -1.30 -2.41 -13.32
C LEU A 109 -2.44 -3.21 -12.72
N ALA A 110 -3.67 -2.99 -13.19
CA ALA A 110 -4.83 -3.75 -12.73
C ALA A 110 -4.68 -5.24 -13.01
N GLU A 111 -4.26 -5.60 -14.21
CA GLU A 111 -4.01 -6.99 -14.60
C GLU A 111 -2.93 -7.62 -13.73
N TYR A 112 -1.84 -6.93 -13.49
CA TYR A 112 -0.76 -7.40 -12.64
C TYR A 112 -1.22 -7.59 -11.19
N MET A 113 -1.93 -6.61 -10.62
CA MET A 113 -2.47 -6.72 -9.26
C MET A 113 -3.41 -7.91 -9.12
N HIS A 114 -4.30 -8.10 -10.09
CA HIS A 114 -5.23 -9.21 -10.09
C HIS A 114 -4.50 -10.55 -10.11
N LYS A 115 -3.45 -10.67 -10.90
CA LYS A 115 -2.62 -11.86 -10.95
C LYS A 115 -1.93 -12.12 -9.62
N GLN A 116 -1.40 -11.07 -8.98
CA GLN A 116 -0.77 -11.18 -7.66
C GLN A 116 -1.78 -11.60 -6.59
N MET A 117 -3.00 -11.08 -6.64
CA MET A 117 -4.07 -11.42 -5.69
C MET A 117 -4.55 -12.87 -5.81
N SER A 118 -4.32 -13.52 -6.97
CA SER A 118 -4.68 -14.93 -7.15
C SER A 118 -3.80 -15.89 -6.35
N ASN A 119 -2.66 -15.42 -5.83
CA ASN A 119 -1.81 -16.16 -4.92
C ASN A 119 -1.97 -15.58 -3.51
N ASP A 120 -2.51 -16.38 -2.59
CA ASP A 120 -2.78 -15.95 -1.22
C ASP A 120 -1.53 -15.46 -0.48
N ASP A 121 -0.34 -15.96 -0.85
CA ASP A 121 0.92 -15.50 -0.25
C ASP A 121 1.21 -14.03 -0.54
N ASN A 122 0.63 -13.47 -1.61
CA ASN A 122 0.80 -12.07 -1.99
C ASN A 122 -0.26 -11.15 -1.38
N VAL A 123 -1.28 -11.71 -0.74
CA VAL A 123 -2.36 -10.94 -0.12
C VAL A 123 -2.11 -10.85 1.38
N LYS A 124 -2.14 -9.64 1.91
CA LYS A 124 -1.95 -9.37 3.33
C LYS A 124 -3.19 -8.70 3.89
N TYR A 125 -3.60 -9.15 5.08
CA TYR A 125 -4.69 -8.54 5.82
C TYR A 125 -4.18 -8.05 7.16
N PHE A 126 -4.30 -6.76 7.40
CA PHE A 126 -3.85 -6.13 8.63
C PHE A 126 -5.06 -5.69 9.44
N THR A 127 -5.23 -6.28 10.62
CA THR A 127 -6.35 -5.94 11.50
C THR A 127 -6.04 -4.66 12.29
N GLU A 128 -7.10 -3.97 12.69
CA GLU A 128 -6.98 -2.81 13.58
C GLU A 128 -6.20 -3.16 14.85
N ARG A 129 -6.47 -4.33 15.42
CA ARG A 129 -5.77 -4.80 16.62
C ARG A 129 -4.28 -4.94 16.38
N PHE A 130 -3.88 -5.60 15.30
CA PHE A 130 -2.47 -5.76 14.93
C PHE A 130 -1.80 -4.39 14.76
N LEU A 131 -2.46 -3.49 14.04
CA LEU A 131 -1.93 -2.15 13.78
C LEU A 131 -1.79 -1.32 15.06
N LYS A 132 -2.73 -1.42 15.98
CA LYS A 132 -2.64 -0.74 17.28
C LYS A 132 -1.50 -1.30 18.13
N GLU A 133 -1.24 -2.61 18.07
CA GLU A 133 -0.09 -3.20 18.74
C GLU A 133 1.24 -2.71 18.13
N GLN A 134 1.30 -2.59 16.81
CA GLN A 134 2.46 -2.01 16.13
C GLN A 134 2.68 -0.56 16.54
N LEU A 135 1.60 0.21 16.65
CA LEU A 135 1.66 1.60 17.09
C LEU A 135 2.19 1.69 18.52
N TYR A 136 1.69 0.84 19.41
CA TYR A 136 2.16 0.81 20.80
C TYR A 136 3.68 0.55 20.85
N GLN A 137 4.17 -0.43 20.10
CA GLN A 137 5.59 -0.74 20.07
C GLN A 137 6.41 0.41 19.47
N ALA A 138 5.91 1.06 18.43
CA ALA A 138 6.60 2.18 17.79
C ALA A 138 6.72 3.38 18.74
N VAL A 139 5.67 3.68 19.50
CA VAL A 139 5.69 4.74 20.53
C VAL A 139 6.65 4.37 21.66
N LYS A 140 6.60 3.14 22.14
CA LYS A 140 7.46 2.63 23.21
C LYS A 140 8.94 2.70 22.81
N ASN A 141 9.25 2.45 21.53
CA ASN A 141 10.61 2.48 20.99
C ASN A 141 11.03 3.87 20.48
N ASN A 142 10.24 4.89 20.77
CA ASN A 142 10.49 6.29 20.35
C ASN A 142 10.58 6.48 18.81
N LYS A 143 9.95 5.61 18.04
CA LYS A 143 9.88 5.74 16.58
C LYS A 143 8.80 6.72 16.14
N ILE A 144 7.75 6.86 16.96
CA ILE A 144 6.64 7.80 16.73
C ILE A 144 6.40 8.55 18.03
N SER A 145 6.20 9.87 17.95
CA SER A 145 5.80 10.68 19.09
C SER A 145 4.30 10.53 19.36
N GLN A 146 3.92 10.42 20.64
CA GLN A 146 2.50 10.41 21.02
C GLN A 146 1.74 11.64 20.52
N GLU A 147 2.40 12.78 20.41
CA GLU A 147 1.78 14.03 19.96
C GLU A 147 1.40 13.95 18.48
N ASP A 148 2.17 13.21 17.66
CA ASP A 148 1.93 13.08 16.23
C ASP A 148 0.67 12.25 15.92
N ILE A 149 0.23 11.43 16.88
CA ILE A 149 -0.90 10.51 16.70
C ILE A 149 -2.14 10.91 17.49
N ARG A 150 -2.09 12.02 18.24
CA ARG A 150 -3.27 12.50 18.93
C ARG A 150 -4.38 12.85 17.94
N ASP A 151 -5.57 12.30 18.21
CA ASP A 151 -6.76 12.73 17.51
C ASP A 151 -6.93 14.24 17.72
N LYS A 152 -6.89 14.97 16.63
CA LYS A 152 -7.30 16.37 16.64
C LYS A 152 -8.82 16.39 16.72
N LYS A 153 -9.32 16.37 17.95
CA LYS A 153 -10.74 16.61 18.15
C LYS A 153 -11.08 18.07 17.84
#